data_5d140c4632d41b7955a54d1e195dd57a
#
_entry.id   5d140c4632d41b7955a54d1e195dd57a
#
_cell.length_a   1.000
_cell.length_b   1.000
_cell.length_c   1.000
_cell.angle_alpha   90.00
_cell.angle_beta   90.00
_cell.angle_gamma   90.00
#
_symmetry.space_group_name_H-M   'P 1'
#
loop_
_entity.id
_entity.type
_entity.pdbx_description
1 polymer ?
#
loop_
_entity_poly.entity_id
_entity_poly.type
_entity_poly.pdbx_seq_one_letter_code
_entity_poly.pdbx_strand_id
1 'polypeptide(L)'
;IAQCLVGSEMCIRDRYSFWLIVSTIVLLIVLAVFKKKQTLVPKGFFVNGFEYIIEYVENDIGKGVVGENWKKHFPFLCSLFLFILINNMIGLIPGMKPGTGAIGSTAALAIFAFVYFIYYGCKAHGVIGYIKSLAPQGVSFPMNVLVWVVELFSTFLRLITLAVRLFCNMFAGHVVMGSFAIMASMFMQPLLQQ
;
A
#
# COMPACT_ATOMS: atom_id res chain seq x y z
N ILE A 1 -2.50 29.11 22.72
CA ILE A 1 -2.79 27.66 22.73
C ILE A 1 -3.08 27.19 21.31
N ALA A 2 -3.96 27.86 20.52
CA ALA A 2 -4.29 27.49 19.14
C ALA A 2 -3.07 27.51 18.20
N GLN A 3 -2.17 28.49 18.32
CA GLN A 3 -0.95 28.57 17.51
C GLN A 3 0.06 27.46 17.83
N CYS A 4 0.16 27.02 19.09
CA CYS A 4 1.00 25.88 19.46
C CYS A 4 0.46 24.56 18.89
N LEU A 5 -0.87 24.37 18.85
CA LEU A 5 -1.50 23.17 18.27
C LEU A 5 -1.27 23.10 16.75
N VAL A 6 -1.47 24.22 16.05
CA VAL A 6 -1.24 24.30 14.59
C VAL A 6 0.24 24.07 14.25
N GLY A 7 1.17 24.61 15.04
CA GLY A 7 2.61 24.39 14.85
C GLY A 7 3.03 22.94 15.09
N SER A 8 2.45 22.26 16.08
CA SER A 8 2.76 20.85 16.36
C SER A 8 2.21 19.91 15.29
N GLU A 9 1.01 20.16 14.77
CA GLU A 9 0.42 19.39 13.69
C GLU A 9 1.20 19.55 12.37
N MET A 10 1.64 20.78 12.06
CA MET A 10 2.47 21.03 10.89
C MET A 10 3.83 20.29 11.00
N CYS A 11 4.47 20.32 12.16
CA CYS A 11 5.74 19.63 12.39
C CYS A 11 5.60 18.10 12.31
N ILE A 12 4.49 17.55 12.77
CA ILE A 12 4.19 16.10 12.68
C ILE A 12 3.95 15.72 11.22
N ARG A 13 3.18 16.50 10.47
CA ARG A 13 2.88 16.27 9.06
C ARG A 13 4.14 16.35 8.20
N ASP A 14 5.01 17.31 8.45
CA ASP A 14 6.28 17.46 7.73
C ASP A 14 7.19 16.25 7.96
N ARG A 15 7.19 15.68 9.16
CA ARG A 15 7.97 14.47 9.48
C ARG A 15 7.49 13.25 8.70
N TYR A 16 6.19 13.02 8.58
CA TYR A 16 5.66 11.92 7.76
C TYR A 16 5.92 12.13 6.27
N SER A 17 5.78 13.37 5.78
CA SER A 17 6.08 13.73 4.40
C SER A 17 7.56 13.52 4.06
N PHE A 18 8.46 13.88 4.98
CA PHE A 18 9.89 13.63 4.86
C PHE A 18 10.19 12.14 4.68
N TRP A 19 9.65 11.28 5.57
CA TRP A 19 9.86 9.83 5.48
C TRP A 19 9.25 9.23 4.22
N LEU A 20 8.16 9.78 3.72
CA LEU A 20 7.55 9.37 2.47
C LEU A 20 8.44 9.69 1.26
N ILE A 21 9.09 10.86 1.25
CA ILE A 21 10.08 11.22 0.23
C ILE A 21 11.30 10.30 0.33
N VAL A 22 11.82 10.06 1.52
CA VAL A 22 12.95 9.14 1.74
C VAL A 22 12.63 7.75 1.24
N SER A 23 11.45 7.19 1.55
CA SER A 23 11.05 5.87 1.06
C SER A 23 10.93 5.81 -0.46
N THR A 24 10.47 6.89 -1.09
CA THR A 24 10.41 6.99 -2.55
C THR A 24 11.81 7.01 -3.16
N ILE A 25 12.74 7.76 -2.58
CA ILE A 25 14.13 7.79 -3.02
C ILE A 25 14.78 6.41 -2.86
N VAL A 26 14.58 5.75 -1.73
CA VAL A 26 15.08 4.39 -1.48
C VAL A 26 14.54 3.41 -2.52
N LEU A 27 13.24 3.48 -2.84
CA LEU A 27 12.63 2.67 -3.89
C LEU A 27 13.32 2.89 -5.25
N LEU A 28 13.52 4.16 -5.64
CA LEU A 28 14.18 4.49 -6.91
C LEU A 28 15.63 3.97 -6.95
N ILE A 29 16.37 4.09 -5.85
CA ILE A 29 17.73 3.56 -5.74
C ILE A 29 17.72 2.03 -5.88
N VAL A 30 16.82 1.34 -5.18
CA VAL A 30 16.70 -0.12 -5.24
C VAL A 30 16.38 -0.57 -6.66
N LEU A 31 15.43 0.08 -7.34
CA LEU A 31 15.08 -0.23 -8.73
C LEU A 31 16.25 0.06 -9.70
N ALA A 32 16.99 1.15 -9.49
CA ALA A 32 18.15 1.50 -10.32
C ALA A 32 19.29 0.49 -10.14
N VAL A 33 19.57 0.08 -8.91
CA VAL A 33 20.58 -0.94 -8.59
C VAL A 33 20.18 -2.29 -9.18
N PHE A 34 18.91 -2.66 -9.07
CA PHE A 34 18.38 -3.90 -9.65
C PHE A 34 18.53 -3.89 -11.19
N LYS A 35 18.12 -2.81 -11.85
CA LYS A 35 18.28 -2.64 -13.30
C LYS A 35 19.74 -2.78 -13.76
N LYS A 36 20.70 -2.25 -12.98
CA LYS A 36 22.14 -2.33 -13.30
C LYS A 36 22.72 -3.73 -13.05
N LYS A 37 22.15 -4.51 -12.12
CA LYS A 37 22.62 -5.84 -11.75
C LYS A 37 21.85 -6.99 -12.43
N GLN A 38 20.94 -6.69 -13.36
CA GLN A 38 20.26 -7.73 -14.13
C GLN A 38 21.29 -8.45 -15.01
N THR A 39 21.67 -9.65 -14.63
CA THR A 39 22.48 -10.60 -15.38
C THR A 39 21.71 -11.92 -15.52
N LEU A 40 21.97 -12.67 -16.58
CA LEU A 40 21.29 -13.96 -16.84
C LEU A 40 21.39 -14.97 -15.69
N VAL A 41 22.39 -14.81 -14.81
CA VAL A 41 22.54 -15.62 -13.60
C VAL A 41 22.74 -14.68 -12.42
N PRO A 42 21.73 -14.50 -11.57
CA PRO A 42 21.82 -13.61 -10.42
C PRO A 42 22.83 -14.16 -9.40
N LYS A 43 23.90 -13.42 -9.16
CA LYS A 43 24.93 -13.74 -8.16
C LYS A 43 24.77 -12.79 -6.97
N GLY A 44 24.06 -13.21 -5.92
CA GLY A 44 23.97 -12.47 -4.68
C GLY A 44 22.63 -12.67 -3.96
N PHE A 45 22.68 -12.81 -2.64
CA PHE A 45 21.51 -13.01 -1.79
C PHE A 45 20.42 -11.95 -1.97
N PHE A 46 20.81 -10.66 -2.05
CA PHE A 46 19.85 -9.54 -2.24
C PHE A 46 19.20 -9.56 -3.61
N VAL A 47 19.94 -9.91 -4.68
CA VAL A 47 19.40 -9.95 -6.03
C VAL A 47 18.41 -11.11 -6.16
N ASN A 48 18.76 -12.28 -5.64
CA ASN A 48 17.88 -13.45 -5.63
C ASN A 48 16.60 -13.20 -4.81
N GLY A 49 16.72 -12.57 -3.63
CA GLY A 49 15.56 -12.23 -2.82
C GLY A 49 14.61 -11.25 -3.52
N PHE A 50 15.18 -10.26 -4.22
CA PHE A 50 14.37 -9.28 -4.94
C PHE A 50 13.71 -9.89 -6.20
N GLU A 51 14.43 -10.77 -6.90
CA GLU A 51 13.89 -11.52 -8.03
C GLU A 51 12.76 -12.45 -7.59
N TYR A 52 12.92 -13.14 -6.47
CA TYR A 52 11.85 -13.95 -5.88
C TYR A 52 10.59 -13.14 -5.55
N ILE A 53 10.75 -11.93 -5.01
CA ILE A 53 9.62 -11.04 -4.73
C ILE A 53 8.91 -10.62 -6.03
N ILE A 54 9.66 -10.30 -7.09
CA ILE A 54 9.09 -9.94 -8.38
C ILE A 54 8.37 -11.14 -9.01
N GLU A 55 8.97 -12.32 -8.95
CA GLU A 55 8.37 -13.56 -9.45
C GLU A 55 7.10 -13.92 -8.69
N TYR A 56 7.09 -13.73 -7.37
CA TYR A 56 5.90 -13.88 -6.54
C TYR A 56 4.77 -12.94 -6.99
N VAL A 57 5.08 -11.65 -7.17
CA VAL A 57 4.09 -10.66 -7.66
C VAL A 57 3.61 -11.01 -9.07
N GLU A 58 4.49 -11.54 -9.93
CA GLU A 58 4.14 -11.94 -11.29
C GLU A 58 3.20 -13.16 -11.30
N ASN A 59 3.56 -14.21 -10.59
CA ASN A 59 2.84 -15.47 -10.66
C ASN A 59 1.54 -15.44 -9.85
N ASP A 60 1.59 -14.99 -8.60
CA ASP A 60 0.42 -15.03 -7.71
C ASP A 60 -0.54 -13.86 -7.97
N ILE A 61 -0.02 -12.65 -8.17
CA ILE A 61 -0.86 -11.47 -8.35
C ILE A 61 -1.13 -11.21 -9.84
N GLY A 62 -0.10 -11.22 -10.68
CA GLY A 62 -0.23 -10.93 -12.10
C GLY A 62 -1.05 -11.99 -12.83
N LYS A 63 -0.60 -13.21 -12.84
CA LYS A 63 -1.25 -14.30 -13.56
C LYS A 63 -2.47 -14.85 -12.83
N GLY A 64 -2.40 -14.93 -11.50
CA GLY A 64 -3.48 -15.51 -10.69
C GLY A 64 -4.72 -14.63 -10.58
N VAL A 65 -4.56 -13.30 -10.44
CA VAL A 65 -5.67 -12.39 -10.15
C VAL A 65 -6.06 -11.55 -11.37
N VAL A 66 -5.10 -11.05 -12.14
CA VAL A 66 -5.37 -10.13 -13.28
C VAL A 66 -5.71 -10.88 -14.57
N GLY A 67 -5.23 -12.11 -14.76
CA GLY A 67 -5.51 -12.93 -15.95
C GLY A 67 -4.73 -12.51 -17.20
N GLU A 68 -5.30 -12.71 -18.41
CA GLU A 68 -4.57 -12.60 -19.68
C GLU A 68 -3.89 -11.25 -19.97
N ASN A 69 -4.43 -10.15 -19.45
CA ASN A 69 -3.88 -8.79 -19.66
C ASN A 69 -2.89 -8.34 -18.57
N TRP A 70 -2.40 -9.24 -17.72
CA TRP A 70 -1.54 -8.93 -16.59
C TRP A 70 -0.27 -8.13 -16.95
N LYS A 71 0.32 -8.38 -18.11
CA LYS A 71 1.57 -7.71 -18.56
C LYS A 71 1.47 -6.19 -18.63
N LYS A 72 0.29 -5.64 -18.91
CA LYS A 72 0.07 -4.19 -18.97
C LYS A 72 -0.04 -3.55 -17.56
N HIS A 73 -0.54 -4.31 -16.61
CA HIS A 73 -0.78 -3.84 -15.25
C HIS A 73 0.36 -4.17 -14.29
N PHE A 74 1.21 -5.13 -14.69
CA PHE A 74 2.33 -5.61 -13.88
C PHE A 74 3.27 -4.51 -13.37
N PRO A 75 3.77 -3.56 -14.18
CA PRO A 75 4.70 -2.54 -13.69
C PRO A 75 4.06 -1.64 -12.63
N PHE A 76 2.78 -1.36 -12.75
CA PHE A 76 2.04 -0.57 -11.75
C PHE A 76 1.87 -1.35 -10.45
N LEU A 77 1.38 -2.59 -10.54
CA LEU A 77 1.18 -3.44 -9.37
C LEU A 77 2.49 -3.72 -8.62
N CYS A 78 3.55 -4.01 -9.36
CA CYS A 78 4.87 -4.24 -8.81
C CYS A 78 5.43 -2.99 -8.11
N SER A 79 5.32 -1.81 -8.72
CA SER A 79 5.80 -0.57 -8.12
C SER A 79 5.03 -0.22 -6.85
N LEU A 80 3.71 -0.39 -6.84
CA LEU A 80 2.87 -0.14 -5.67
C LEU A 80 3.16 -1.13 -4.55
N PHE A 81 3.32 -2.41 -4.87
CA PHE A 81 3.68 -3.45 -3.91
C PHE A 81 5.04 -3.16 -3.25
N LEU A 82 6.06 -2.86 -4.07
CA LEU A 82 7.41 -2.54 -3.57
C LEU A 82 7.43 -1.26 -2.74
N PHE A 83 6.65 -0.25 -3.13
CA PHE A 83 6.53 0.99 -2.37
C PHE A 83 5.97 0.73 -0.96
N ILE A 84 4.88 -0.04 -0.87
CA ILE A 84 4.28 -0.41 0.41
C ILE A 84 5.25 -1.27 1.22
N LEU A 85 5.91 -2.23 0.59
CA LEU A 85 6.88 -3.12 1.24
C LEU A 85 8.04 -2.33 1.87
N ILE A 86 8.64 -1.40 1.13
CA ILE A 86 9.74 -0.56 1.63
C ILE A 86 9.28 0.33 2.78
N ASN A 87 8.09 0.94 2.68
CA ASN A 87 7.54 1.73 3.78
C ASN A 87 7.32 0.89 5.04
N ASN A 88 6.84 -0.34 4.89
CA ASN A 88 6.65 -1.26 6.01
C ASN A 88 7.99 -1.67 6.63
N MET A 89 9.00 -1.95 5.80
CA MET A 89 10.36 -2.28 6.28
C MET A 89 10.99 -1.12 7.06
N ILE A 90 10.84 0.12 6.57
CA ILE A 90 11.31 1.31 7.29
C ILE A 90 10.58 1.46 8.63
N GLY A 91 9.29 1.14 8.67
CA GLY A 91 8.48 1.18 9.89
C GLY A 91 8.85 0.17 10.96
N LEU A 92 9.56 -0.92 10.60
CA LEU A 92 10.06 -1.89 11.58
C LEU A 92 11.22 -1.35 12.43
N ILE A 93 11.91 -0.32 11.96
CA ILE A 93 13.05 0.24 12.69
C ILE A 93 12.54 1.12 13.84
N PRO A 94 12.84 0.78 15.12
CA PRO A 94 12.38 1.55 16.25
C PRO A 94 12.95 2.99 16.18
N GLY A 95 12.06 3.98 16.30
CA GLY A 95 12.40 5.40 16.19
C GLY A 95 12.15 6.03 14.82
N MET A 96 11.96 5.25 13.75
CA MET A 96 11.53 5.76 12.45
C MET A 96 10.01 5.73 12.34
N LYS A 97 9.43 6.80 11.76
CA LYS A 97 7.98 6.86 11.50
C LYS A 97 7.76 6.61 10.01
N PRO A 98 7.10 5.49 9.64
CA PRO A 98 6.86 5.20 8.23
C PRO A 98 5.92 6.25 7.63
N GLY A 99 6.15 6.61 6.36
CA GLY A 99 5.32 7.56 5.63
C GLY A 99 3.85 7.13 5.55
N THR A 100 3.59 5.82 5.55
CA THR A 100 2.23 5.22 5.55
C THR A 100 1.59 5.16 6.95
N GLY A 101 2.25 5.65 8.01
CA GLY A 101 1.69 5.76 9.36
C GLY A 101 0.69 6.92 9.52
N ALA A 102 0.55 7.80 8.53
CA ALA A 102 -0.45 8.85 8.52
C ALA A 102 -1.64 8.43 7.64
N ILE A 103 -2.87 8.60 8.14
CA ILE A 103 -4.08 8.25 7.39
C ILE A 103 -4.21 9.02 6.06
N GLY A 104 -3.66 10.24 5.99
CA GLY A 104 -3.64 11.04 4.77
C GLY A 104 -2.81 10.43 3.65
N SER A 105 -1.64 9.85 3.95
CA SER A 105 -0.78 9.19 2.96
C SER A 105 -1.37 7.86 2.47
N THR A 106 -1.97 7.08 3.37
CA THR A 106 -2.64 5.83 2.99
C THR A 106 -3.90 6.08 2.17
N ALA A 107 -4.67 7.14 2.51
CA ALA A 107 -5.82 7.57 1.74
C ALA A 107 -5.41 8.04 0.33
N ALA A 108 -4.35 8.84 0.21
CA ALA A 108 -3.83 9.28 -1.08
C ALA A 108 -3.41 8.08 -1.97
N LEU A 109 -2.73 7.10 -1.38
CA LEU A 109 -2.32 5.89 -2.10
C LEU A 109 -3.52 5.06 -2.56
N ALA A 110 -4.53 4.92 -1.69
CA ALA A 110 -5.76 4.21 -2.03
C ALA A 110 -6.55 4.92 -3.14
N ILE A 111 -6.65 6.26 -3.09
CA ILE A 111 -7.28 7.05 -4.14
C ILE A 111 -6.53 6.86 -5.47
N PHE A 112 -5.20 6.91 -5.45
CA PHE A 112 -4.39 6.70 -6.66
C PHE A 112 -4.62 5.32 -7.28
N ALA A 113 -4.61 4.28 -6.47
CA ALA A 113 -4.90 2.91 -6.93
C ALA A 113 -6.34 2.78 -7.46
N PHE A 114 -7.30 3.44 -6.82
CA PHE A 114 -8.70 3.42 -7.22
C PHE A 114 -8.95 4.15 -8.55
N VAL A 115 -8.35 5.33 -8.73
CA VAL A 115 -8.41 6.08 -10.00
C VAL A 115 -7.80 5.24 -11.12
N TYR A 116 -6.67 4.59 -10.87
CA TYR A 116 -6.06 3.68 -11.83
C TYR A 116 -7.01 2.53 -12.22
N PHE A 117 -7.65 1.91 -11.24
CA PHE A 117 -8.61 0.82 -11.46
C PHE A 117 -9.81 1.27 -12.29
N ILE A 118 -10.41 2.42 -11.96
CA ILE A 118 -11.54 2.99 -12.72
C ILE A 118 -11.11 3.35 -14.14
N TYR A 119 -9.94 3.98 -14.30
CA TYR A 119 -9.44 4.38 -15.61
C TYR A 119 -9.32 3.18 -16.56
N TYR A 120 -8.72 2.10 -16.10
CA TYR A 120 -8.59 0.90 -16.92
C TYR A 120 -9.91 0.15 -17.11
N GLY A 121 -10.79 0.15 -16.12
CA GLY A 121 -12.15 -0.39 -16.26
C GLY A 121 -12.96 0.36 -17.33
N CYS A 122 -12.91 1.69 -17.31
CA CYS A 122 -13.53 2.53 -18.34
C CYS A 122 -12.90 2.36 -19.73
N LYS A 123 -11.58 2.13 -19.80
CA LYS A 123 -10.89 1.90 -21.05
C LYS A 123 -11.22 0.55 -21.71
N ALA A 124 -11.48 -0.47 -20.88
CA ALA A 124 -11.81 -1.81 -21.37
C ALA A 124 -13.25 -1.92 -21.90
N HIS A 125 -14.21 -1.31 -21.23
CA HIS A 125 -15.64 -1.45 -21.52
C HIS A 125 -16.32 -0.16 -22.00
N GLY A 126 -15.57 0.97 -22.03
CA GLY A 126 -16.15 2.32 -22.19
C GLY A 126 -16.84 2.78 -20.91
N VAL A 127 -17.02 4.09 -20.74
CA VAL A 127 -17.61 4.67 -19.50
C VAL A 127 -19.03 4.15 -19.28
N ILE A 128 -19.85 4.17 -20.31
CA ILE A 128 -21.25 3.69 -20.26
C ILE A 128 -21.29 2.17 -20.10
N GLY A 129 -20.38 1.45 -20.79
CA GLY A 129 -20.24 0.00 -20.67
C GLY A 129 -19.80 -0.43 -19.28
N TYR A 130 -18.90 0.29 -18.64
CA TYR A 130 -18.44 0.02 -17.27
C TYR A 130 -19.57 0.20 -16.24
N ILE A 131 -20.33 1.29 -16.34
CA ILE A 131 -21.50 1.52 -15.47
C ILE A 131 -22.58 0.45 -15.69
N LYS A 132 -22.78 0.02 -16.94
CA LYS A 132 -23.73 -1.05 -17.27
C LYS A 132 -23.21 -2.43 -16.86
N SER A 133 -21.90 -2.66 -16.87
CA SER A 133 -21.31 -3.94 -16.44
C SER A 133 -21.33 -4.14 -14.91
N LEU A 134 -21.52 -3.06 -14.13
CA LEU A 134 -21.80 -3.17 -12.71
C LEU A 134 -23.17 -3.77 -12.44
N ALA A 135 -24.11 -3.70 -13.43
CA ALA A 135 -25.40 -4.36 -13.33
C ALA A 135 -25.30 -5.77 -13.91
N PRO A 136 -25.59 -6.84 -13.15
CA PRO A 136 -25.56 -8.21 -13.65
C PRO A 136 -26.59 -8.39 -14.76
N GLN A 137 -26.13 -8.90 -15.90
CA GLN A 137 -27.01 -9.21 -17.03
C GLN A 137 -27.82 -10.46 -16.70
N GLY A 138 -29.16 -10.35 -16.77
CA GLY A 138 -30.04 -11.48 -16.58
C GLY A 138 -30.96 -11.42 -15.35
N VAL A 139 -30.96 -10.32 -14.60
CA VAL A 139 -31.86 -10.14 -13.45
C VAL A 139 -33.06 -9.28 -13.85
N SER A 140 -34.27 -9.67 -13.39
CA SER A 140 -35.54 -8.96 -13.65
C SER A 140 -35.50 -7.52 -13.11
N PHE A 141 -36.13 -6.62 -13.87
CA PHE A 141 -36.37 -5.23 -13.48
C PHE A 141 -37.32 -5.18 -12.31
N PRO A 142 -37.16 -5.05 -11.17
CA PRO A 142 -36.62 -4.02 -10.29
C PRO A 142 -35.36 -4.45 -9.51
N MET A 143 -35.06 -5.76 -9.46
CA MET A 143 -33.94 -6.32 -8.71
C MET A 143 -32.59 -5.83 -9.26
N ASN A 144 -32.50 -5.59 -10.57
CA ASN A 144 -31.30 -5.10 -11.23
C ASN A 144 -30.86 -3.70 -10.70
N VAL A 145 -31.81 -2.81 -10.42
CA VAL A 145 -31.52 -1.47 -9.86
C VAL A 145 -30.96 -1.59 -8.45
N LEU A 146 -31.51 -2.48 -7.63
CA LEU A 146 -31.05 -2.69 -6.26
C LEU A 146 -29.61 -3.26 -6.25
N VAL A 147 -29.32 -4.24 -7.10
CA VAL A 147 -27.99 -4.82 -7.23
C VAL A 147 -26.99 -3.78 -7.73
N TRP A 148 -27.35 -2.93 -8.69
CA TRP A 148 -26.51 -1.85 -9.19
C TRP A 148 -26.14 -0.85 -8.09
N VAL A 149 -27.10 -0.45 -7.25
CA VAL A 149 -26.84 0.44 -6.11
C VAL A 149 -25.88 -0.21 -5.12
N VAL A 150 -26.11 -1.48 -4.78
CA VAL A 150 -25.24 -2.23 -3.85
C VAL A 150 -23.81 -2.34 -4.42
N GLU A 151 -23.66 -2.62 -5.71
CA GLU A 151 -22.35 -2.72 -6.36
C GLU A 151 -21.61 -1.38 -6.38
N LEU A 152 -22.33 -0.28 -6.59
CA LEU A 152 -21.76 1.07 -6.50
C LEU A 152 -21.23 1.35 -5.10
N PHE A 153 -22.01 1.04 -4.06
CA PHE A 153 -21.56 1.16 -2.67
C PHE A 153 -20.39 0.23 -2.36
N SER A 154 -20.41 -1.00 -2.83
CA SER A 154 -19.30 -1.96 -2.68
C SER A 154 -18.01 -1.44 -3.25
N THR A 155 -18.05 -0.85 -4.44
CA THR A 155 -16.89 -0.26 -5.10
C THR A 155 -16.33 0.92 -4.29
N PHE A 156 -17.19 1.76 -3.74
CA PHE A 156 -16.77 2.88 -2.88
C PHE A 156 -16.19 2.39 -1.54
N LEU A 157 -16.84 1.41 -0.91
CA LEU A 157 -16.33 0.79 0.32
C LEU A 157 -14.98 0.10 0.12
N ARG A 158 -14.70 -0.44 -1.07
CA ARG A 158 -13.40 -1.02 -1.41
C ARG A 158 -12.27 -0.01 -1.28
N LEU A 159 -12.49 1.25 -1.71
CA LEU A 159 -11.53 2.33 -1.54
C LEU A 159 -11.24 2.60 -0.05
N ILE A 160 -12.29 2.77 0.75
CA ILE A 160 -12.17 3.04 2.19
C ILE A 160 -11.49 1.88 2.89
N THR A 161 -11.91 0.66 2.61
CA THR A 161 -11.34 -0.55 3.23
C THR A 161 -9.86 -0.71 2.90
N LEU A 162 -9.43 -0.37 1.68
CA LEU A 162 -8.02 -0.42 1.28
C LEU A 162 -7.19 0.57 2.09
N ALA A 163 -7.65 1.83 2.21
CA ALA A 163 -6.98 2.87 2.98
C ALA A 163 -6.87 2.51 4.47
N VAL A 164 -8.00 2.09 5.06
CA VAL A 164 -8.08 1.72 6.48
C VAL A 164 -7.23 0.48 6.77
N ARG A 165 -7.27 -0.54 5.90
CA ARG A 165 -6.46 -1.76 6.06
C ARG A 165 -4.97 -1.44 6.11
N LEU A 166 -4.49 -0.60 5.19
CA LEU A 166 -3.09 -0.22 5.14
C LEU A 166 -2.69 0.58 6.39
N PHE A 167 -3.51 1.53 6.80
CA PHE A 167 -3.30 2.32 8.01
C PHE A 167 -3.32 1.45 9.27
N CYS A 168 -4.36 0.63 9.47
CA CYS A 168 -4.51 -0.20 10.67
C CYS A 168 -3.39 -1.23 10.81
N ASN A 169 -2.95 -1.85 9.71
CA ASN A 169 -1.82 -2.79 9.76
C ASN A 169 -0.55 -2.12 10.28
N MET A 170 -0.25 -0.92 9.78
CA MET A 170 0.92 -0.16 10.23
C MET A 170 0.76 0.33 11.67
N PHE A 171 -0.40 0.87 12.03
CA PHE A 171 -0.69 1.36 13.37
C PHE A 171 -0.62 0.25 14.40
N ALA A 172 -1.24 -0.91 14.13
CA ALA A 172 -1.20 -2.07 15.01
C ALA A 172 0.25 -2.57 15.24
N GLY A 173 1.04 -2.65 14.17
CA GLY A 173 2.46 -3.02 14.28
C GLY A 173 3.25 -2.08 15.20
N HIS A 174 3.05 -0.78 15.10
CA HIS A 174 3.72 0.20 15.97
C HIS A 174 3.25 0.12 17.43
N VAL A 175 1.96 -0.07 17.67
CA VAL A 175 1.41 -0.24 19.03
C VAL A 175 2.00 -1.49 19.70
N VAL A 176 2.03 -2.61 18.98
CA VAL A 176 2.59 -3.87 19.49
C VAL A 176 4.09 -3.71 19.78
N MET A 177 4.87 -3.16 18.86
CA MET A 177 6.30 -2.92 19.09
C MET A 177 6.55 -1.98 20.27
N GLY A 178 5.76 -0.91 20.39
CA GLY A 178 5.83 0.03 21.50
C GLY A 178 5.53 -0.63 22.84
N SER A 179 4.50 -1.45 22.93
CA SER A 179 4.14 -2.17 24.16
C SER A 179 5.22 -3.15 24.60
N PHE A 180 5.82 -3.90 23.67
CA PHE A 180 6.95 -4.78 23.96
C PHE A 180 8.19 -4.01 24.45
N ALA A 181 8.49 -2.86 23.84
CA ALA A 181 9.61 -2.03 24.25
C ALA A 181 9.43 -1.49 25.68
N ILE A 182 8.20 -1.09 26.06
CA ILE A 182 7.89 -0.65 27.43
C ILE A 182 8.02 -1.82 28.42
N MET A 183 7.47 -2.98 28.08
CA MET A 183 7.63 -4.17 28.95
C MET A 183 9.09 -4.54 29.12
N ALA A 184 9.88 -4.57 28.04
CA ALA A 184 11.30 -4.87 28.12
C ALA A 184 12.06 -3.87 29.00
N SER A 185 11.75 -2.57 28.90
CA SER A 185 12.37 -1.55 29.75
C SER A 185 12.03 -1.72 31.24
N MET A 186 10.81 -2.13 31.57
CA MET A 186 10.41 -2.41 32.95
C MET A 186 11.14 -3.60 33.55
N PHE A 187 11.41 -4.65 32.76
CA PHE A 187 12.17 -5.80 33.22
C PHE A 187 13.68 -5.53 33.33
N MET A 188 14.23 -4.65 32.50
CA MET A 188 15.65 -4.33 32.53
C MET A 188 16.05 -3.32 33.62
N GLN A 189 15.15 -2.41 34.04
CA GLN A 189 15.44 -1.42 35.08
C GLN A 189 15.93 -2.02 36.41
N PRO A 190 15.29 -3.06 37.00
CA PRO A 190 15.77 -3.64 38.25
C PRO A 190 17.10 -4.38 38.13
N LEU A 191 17.46 -4.86 36.93
CA LEU A 191 18.75 -5.54 36.66
C LEU A 191 19.93 -4.57 36.54
N LEU A 192 19.66 -3.31 36.16
CA LEU A 192 20.69 -2.28 36.03
C LEU A 192 20.93 -1.50 37.35
N GLN A 193 20.06 -1.67 38.37
CA GLN A 193 20.17 -1.04 39.68
C GLN A 193 20.82 -1.95 40.73
N GLN A 194 21.14 -3.19 40.41
CA GLN A 194 21.99 -4.11 41.21
C GLN A 194 23.45 -4.05 40.76
#